data_4fadc8ff2930567c1348d13457b8606d
#
_entry.id   4fadc8ff2930567c1348d13457b8606d
#
_cell.length_a   1.000
_cell.length_b   1.000
_cell.length_c   1.000
_cell.angle_alpha   90.00
_cell.angle_beta   90.00
_cell.angle_gamma   90.00
#
_symmetry.space_group_name_H-M   'P 1'
#
loop_
_entity.id
_entity.type
_entity.pdbx_description
1 polymer ?
#
loop_
_entity_poly.entity_id
_entity_poly.type
_entity_poly.pdbx_seq_one_letter_code
_entity_poly.pdbx_strand_id
1 'polypeptide(L)'
;SVGLTAKNNFKVFAKAKKNDRLKVNTDNLSDLILFSNKGNVYKVKGFLLTKINEKEIPLTSLVDGFSKGEIIIDIYSIKDFTMEKMLYFFTKKGMVKKTALSEYGGEYLVQQGYKFKYENDEIIAVRMADDVLSDVIIVTKGGMAIKFSSENVNSMGRIASGVTGISLRDGDEVISADVKENHEDLEVINNDIITLISKNKEKKEIKMTDIKLQNRAGRGSIIMVTELNDEIVEVNF
;
A
#
# COMPACT_ATOMS: atom_id res chain seq x y z
N SER A 1 -5.82 -9.81 17.12
CA SER A 1 -5.25 -9.59 15.76
C SER A 1 -6.16 -10.19 14.71
N VAL A 2 -6.18 -9.58 13.57
CA VAL A 2 -6.91 -10.04 12.39
C VAL A 2 -5.91 -10.25 11.26
N GLY A 3 -6.08 -11.30 10.50
CA GLY A 3 -5.28 -11.56 9.31
C GLY A 3 -6.14 -11.93 8.12
N LEU A 4 -5.59 -11.70 6.94
CA LEU A 4 -6.15 -12.13 5.66
C LEU A 4 -5.24 -13.18 5.03
N THR A 5 -5.84 -14.30 4.65
CA THR A 5 -5.16 -15.35 3.90
C THR A 5 -5.01 -14.95 2.42
N ALA A 6 -4.19 -15.70 1.68
CA ALA A 6 -4.06 -15.53 0.24
C ALA A 6 -5.39 -15.70 -0.54
N LYS A 7 -6.39 -16.36 0.06
CA LYS A 7 -7.74 -16.56 -0.50
C LYS A 7 -8.74 -15.49 -0.05
N ASN A 8 -8.28 -14.38 0.54
CA ASN A 8 -9.11 -13.34 1.14
C ASN A 8 -10.09 -13.85 2.22
N ASN A 9 -9.70 -14.87 2.97
CA ASN A 9 -10.45 -15.30 4.15
C ASN A 9 -9.95 -14.54 5.38
N PHE A 10 -10.87 -14.02 6.16
CA PHE A 10 -10.58 -13.43 7.46
C PHE A 10 -10.30 -14.49 8.50
N LYS A 11 -9.31 -14.21 9.34
CA LYS A 11 -9.02 -14.93 10.58
C LYS A 11 -8.90 -13.96 11.72
N VAL A 12 -9.52 -14.28 12.84
CA VAL A 12 -9.30 -13.59 14.11
C VAL A 12 -8.48 -14.51 15.00
N PHE A 13 -7.39 -14.01 15.58
CA PHE A 13 -6.51 -14.79 16.45
C PHE A 13 -5.86 -13.90 17.52
N ALA A 14 -5.48 -14.51 18.64
CA ALA A 14 -4.78 -13.80 19.72
C ALA A 14 -3.39 -13.29 19.28
N LYS A 15 -2.68 -14.06 18.44
CA LYS A 15 -1.38 -13.67 17.85
C LYS A 15 -1.36 -13.98 16.36
N ALA A 16 -0.90 -13.03 15.56
CA ALA A 16 -0.73 -13.18 14.11
C ALA A 16 0.22 -14.33 13.78
N LYS A 17 -0.16 -15.18 12.82
CA LYS A 17 0.72 -16.22 12.29
C LYS A 17 1.68 -15.64 11.26
N LYS A 18 2.87 -16.23 11.13
CA LYS A 18 3.92 -15.75 10.24
C LYS A 18 3.48 -15.73 8.76
N ASN A 19 2.59 -16.62 8.37
CA ASN A 19 2.19 -16.86 6.97
C ASN A 19 0.93 -16.09 6.54
N ASP A 20 0.35 -15.24 7.39
CA ASP A 20 -0.78 -14.42 6.98
C ASP A 20 -0.28 -13.28 6.09
N ARG A 21 -0.93 -13.08 4.94
CA ARG A 21 -0.54 -12.08 3.94
C ARG A 21 -0.66 -10.65 4.47
N LEU A 22 -1.76 -10.35 5.12
CA LEU A 22 -2.02 -9.06 5.77
C LEU A 22 -2.39 -9.31 7.23
N LYS A 23 -1.95 -8.42 8.11
CA LYS A 23 -2.16 -8.51 9.56
C LYS A 23 -2.40 -7.14 10.13
N VAL A 24 -3.35 -7.04 11.04
CA VAL A 24 -3.60 -5.82 11.79
C VAL A 24 -4.06 -6.14 13.20
N ASN A 25 -3.63 -5.35 14.17
CA ASN A 25 -4.19 -5.36 15.51
C ASN A 25 -5.42 -4.46 15.53
N THR A 26 -6.51 -4.95 16.09
CA THR A 26 -7.77 -4.22 16.17
C THR A 26 -8.50 -4.50 17.47
N ASP A 27 -9.50 -3.72 17.79
CA ASP A 27 -10.43 -3.89 18.88
C ASP A 27 -11.89 -3.82 18.38
N ASN A 28 -12.85 -3.95 19.30
CA ASN A 28 -14.28 -3.93 18.98
C ASN A 28 -14.84 -2.52 18.72
N LEU A 29 -14.08 -1.47 19.03
CA LEU A 29 -14.46 -0.07 18.84
C LEU A 29 -13.90 0.52 17.53
N SER A 30 -12.95 -0.20 16.90
CA SER A 30 -12.32 0.23 15.66
C SER A 30 -13.06 -0.33 14.45
N ASP A 31 -12.95 0.37 13.34
CA ASP A 31 -13.35 -0.13 12.02
C ASP A 31 -12.12 -0.66 11.29
N LEU A 32 -12.24 -1.81 10.64
CA LEU A 32 -11.26 -2.25 9.67
C LEU A 32 -11.58 -1.65 8.32
N ILE A 33 -10.62 -0.94 7.74
CA ILE A 33 -10.69 -0.41 6.40
C ILE A 33 -9.76 -1.22 5.49
N LEU A 34 -10.32 -1.79 4.43
CA LEU A 34 -9.64 -2.70 3.51
C LEU A 34 -9.60 -2.08 2.12
N PHE A 35 -8.45 -2.06 1.51
CA PHE A 35 -8.22 -1.50 0.18
C PHE A 35 -8.00 -2.60 -0.83
N SER A 36 -8.72 -2.58 -1.95
CA SER A 36 -8.60 -3.60 -2.98
C SER A 36 -7.75 -3.14 -4.17
N ASN A 37 -7.21 -4.10 -4.92
CA ASN A 37 -6.52 -3.85 -6.19
C ASN A 37 -7.41 -3.17 -7.24
N LYS A 38 -8.73 -3.29 -7.11
CA LYS A 38 -9.72 -2.64 -8.01
C LYS A 38 -10.09 -1.22 -7.57
N GLY A 39 -9.43 -0.68 -6.54
CA GLY A 39 -9.67 0.66 -6.04
C GLY A 39 -10.94 0.80 -5.19
N ASN A 40 -11.53 -0.30 -4.77
CA ASN A 40 -12.63 -0.30 -3.81
C ASN A 40 -12.10 -0.28 -2.38
N VAL A 41 -12.90 0.30 -1.50
CA VAL A 41 -12.63 0.36 -0.06
C VAL A 41 -13.80 -0.29 0.66
N TYR A 42 -13.49 -1.26 1.48
CA TYR A 42 -14.46 -1.99 2.30
C TYR A 42 -14.25 -1.66 3.75
N LYS A 43 -15.34 -1.51 4.50
CA LYS A 43 -15.30 -1.25 5.94
C LYS A 43 -15.97 -2.40 6.69
N VAL A 44 -15.26 -2.97 7.65
CA VAL A 44 -15.76 -4.02 8.54
C VAL A 44 -15.73 -3.50 9.96
N LYS A 45 -16.88 -3.46 10.60
CA LYS A 45 -17.01 -3.04 12.00
C LYS A 45 -16.30 -4.01 12.93
N GLY A 46 -15.43 -3.52 13.80
CA GLY A 46 -14.63 -4.37 14.70
C GLY A 46 -15.44 -5.26 15.60
N PHE A 47 -16.62 -4.82 16.07
CA PHE A 47 -17.50 -5.63 16.91
C PHE A 47 -18.03 -6.89 16.20
N LEU A 48 -18.11 -6.90 14.86
CA LEU A 48 -18.50 -8.08 14.10
C LEU A 48 -17.44 -9.19 14.20
N LEU A 49 -16.19 -8.81 14.36
CA LEU A 49 -15.05 -9.73 14.42
C LEU A 49 -15.01 -10.51 15.75
N THR A 50 -15.60 -9.96 16.81
CA THR A 50 -15.68 -10.64 18.13
C THR A 50 -16.53 -11.91 18.08
N LYS A 51 -17.41 -12.03 17.09
CA LYS A 51 -18.28 -13.20 16.87
C LYS A 51 -17.58 -14.30 16.06
N ILE A 52 -16.38 -14.03 15.56
CA ILE A 52 -15.61 -14.96 14.73
C ILE A 52 -14.60 -15.69 15.63
N ASN A 53 -14.98 -16.87 16.10
CA ASN A 53 -14.13 -17.70 16.95
C ASN A 53 -13.12 -18.47 16.09
N GLU A 54 -11.90 -17.95 15.91
CA GLU A 54 -10.72 -18.60 15.29
C GLU A 54 -10.96 -19.36 13.97
N LYS A 55 -12.15 -19.27 13.39
CA LYS A 55 -12.48 -19.87 12.08
C LYS A 55 -12.14 -18.92 10.96
N GLU A 56 -11.69 -19.48 9.85
CA GLU A 56 -11.61 -18.72 8.60
C GLU A 56 -13.00 -18.46 8.07
N ILE A 57 -13.29 -17.20 7.73
CA ILE A 57 -14.52 -16.83 7.05
C ILE A 57 -14.20 -16.08 5.76
N PRO A 58 -14.93 -16.32 4.67
CA PRO A 58 -14.76 -15.55 3.44
C PRO A 58 -15.05 -14.07 3.70
N LEU A 59 -14.26 -13.18 3.09
CA LEU A 59 -14.51 -11.73 3.14
C LEU A 59 -15.93 -11.39 2.65
N THR A 60 -16.41 -12.11 1.65
CA THR A 60 -17.77 -11.97 1.08
C THR A 60 -18.90 -12.21 2.07
N SER A 61 -18.61 -12.82 3.22
CA SER A 61 -19.59 -12.97 4.32
C SER A 61 -19.68 -11.73 5.22
N LEU A 62 -18.75 -10.79 5.07
CA LEU A 62 -18.65 -9.56 5.89
C LEU A 62 -18.92 -8.30 5.09
N VAL A 63 -18.68 -8.32 3.79
CA VAL A 63 -18.84 -7.19 2.88
C VAL A 63 -19.54 -7.61 1.60
N ASP A 64 -20.43 -6.74 1.11
CA ASP A 64 -21.08 -6.91 -0.17
C ASP A 64 -20.23 -6.32 -1.32
N GLY A 65 -20.51 -6.76 -2.55
CA GLY A 65 -19.92 -6.17 -3.76
C GLY A 65 -18.47 -6.56 -4.04
N PHE A 66 -17.90 -7.53 -3.31
CA PHE A 66 -16.55 -8.03 -3.58
C PHE A 66 -16.54 -8.87 -4.86
N SER A 67 -15.79 -8.43 -5.85
CA SER A 67 -15.81 -8.98 -7.21
C SER A 67 -14.88 -10.18 -7.39
N LYS A 68 -15.20 -11.05 -8.36
CA LYS A 68 -14.29 -12.14 -8.74
C LYS A 68 -12.94 -11.58 -9.24
N GLY A 69 -11.85 -12.11 -8.72
CA GLY A 69 -10.48 -11.66 -9.04
C GLY A 69 -10.05 -10.38 -8.33
N GLU A 70 -10.90 -9.81 -7.49
CA GLU A 70 -10.54 -8.73 -6.60
C GLU A 70 -9.75 -9.27 -5.42
N ILE A 71 -8.71 -8.55 -5.00
CA ILE A 71 -7.87 -8.91 -3.86
C ILE A 71 -7.67 -7.69 -2.96
N ILE A 72 -7.64 -7.90 -1.65
CA ILE A 72 -7.30 -6.85 -0.70
C ILE A 72 -5.79 -6.66 -0.71
N ILE A 73 -5.36 -5.42 -0.86
CA ILE A 73 -3.95 -5.03 -0.94
C ILE A 73 -3.43 -4.60 0.42
N ASP A 74 -4.20 -3.80 1.14
CA ASP A 74 -3.83 -3.31 2.46
C ASP A 74 -5.05 -3.27 3.40
N ILE A 75 -4.78 -3.28 4.72
CA ILE A 75 -5.78 -3.25 5.78
C ILE A 75 -5.27 -2.39 6.95
N TYR A 76 -6.14 -1.51 7.44
CA TYR A 76 -5.88 -0.68 8.61
C TYR A 76 -7.01 -0.78 9.62
N SER A 77 -6.67 -0.65 10.90
CA SER A 77 -7.62 -0.53 12.01
C SER A 77 -7.74 0.93 12.39
N ILE A 78 -8.91 1.51 12.21
CA ILE A 78 -9.17 2.94 12.42
C ILE A 78 -10.21 3.11 13.52
N LYS A 79 -9.84 3.84 14.56
CA LYS A 79 -10.73 4.18 15.65
C LYS A 79 -11.38 5.54 15.45
N ASP A 80 -10.63 6.46 14.86
CA ASP A 80 -11.07 7.83 14.62
C ASP A 80 -10.65 8.27 13.21
N PHE A 81 -11.60 8.49 12.33
CA PHE A 81 -11.37 8.96 10.96
C PHE A 81 -11.06 10.46 10.89
N THR A 82 -11.18 11.21 12.00
CA THR A 82 -10.84 12.64 12.04
C THR A 82 -9.35 12.90 12.29
N MET A 83 -8.55 11.85 12.52
CA MET A 83 -7.10 11.97 12.68
C MET A 83 -6.47 12.60 11.42
N GLU A 84 -5.48 13.46 11.63
CA GLU A 84 -4.71 14.09 10.54
C GLU A 84 -3.76 13.09 9.88
N LYS A 85 -4.34 12.08 9.22
CA LYS A 85 -3.63 11.04 8.48
C LYS A 85 -3.94 11.13 7.00
N MET A 86 -2.95 10.80 6.19
CA MET A 86 -3.06 10.71 4.75
C MET A 86 -2.95 9.27 4.28
N LEU A 87 -3.74 8.92 3.28
CA LEU A 87 -3.66 7.68 2.55
C LEU A 87 -3.04 7.92 1.18
N TYR A 88 -1.94 7.23 0.91
CA TYR A 88 -1.25 7.26 -0.38
C TYR A 88 -1.58 5.98 -1.15
N PHE A 89 -2.16 6.14 -2.33
CA PHE A 89 -2.48 5.04 -3.24
C PHE A 89 -1.46 4.99 -4.35
N PHE A 90 -0.93 3.82 -4.61
CA PHE A 90 0.04 3.59 -5.69
C PHE A 90 -0.51 2.57 -6.66
N THR A 91 -0.38 2.86 -7.96
CA THR A 91 -0.86 1.95 -8.99
C THR A 91 0.28 1.27 -9.73
N LYS A 92 -0.03 0.14 -10.32
CA LYS A 92 0.85 -0.67 -11.15
C LYS A 92 1.45 0.14 -12.31
N LYS A 93 0.68 1.08 -12.88
CA LYS A 93 1.10 1.97 -13.98
C LYS A 93 1.77 3.28 -13.52
N GLY A 94 2.20 3.34 -12.27
CA GLY A 94 3.04 4.43 -11.77
C GLY A 94 2.33 5.69 -11.32
N MET A 95 1.02 5.62 -11.08
CA MET A 95 0.27 6.74 -10.52
C MET A 95 0.39 6.75 -8.99
N VAL A 96 0.31 7.93 -8.41
CA VAL A 96 0.22 8.15 -6.95
C VAL A 96 -0.90 9.14 -6.64
N LYS A 97 -1.66 8.86 -5.57
CA LYS A 97 -2.70 9.74 -5.05
C LYS A 97 -2.54 9.89 -3.55
N LYS A 98 -2.67 11.11 -3.04
CA LYS A 98 -2.74 11.43 -1.61
C LYS A 98 -4.15 11.89 -1.28
N THR A 99 -4.78 11.30 -0.25
CA THR A 99 -6.16 11.61 0.17
C THR A 99 -6.25 11.60 1.69
N ALA A 100 -6.95 12.55 2.29
CA ALA A 100 -7.15 12.56 3.74
C ALA A 100 -7.93 11.33 4.21
N LEU A 101 -7.55 10.77 5.35
CA LEU A 101 -8.24 9.63 5.97
C LEU A 101 -9.73 9.94 6.22
N SER A 102 -10.05 11.18 6.56
CA SER A 102 -11.41 11.64 6.82
C SER A 102 -12.38 11.44 5.64
N GLU A 103 -11.88 11.42 4.39
CA GLU A 103 -12.69 11.13 3.20
C GLU A 103 -13.29 9.71 3.19
N TYR A 104 -12.78 8.82 4.03
CA TYR A 104 -13.22 7.43 4.17
C TYR A 104 -14.05 7.19 5.43
N GLY A 105 -14.37 8.24 6.18
CA GLY A 105 -15.29 8.21 7.31
C GLY A 105 -16.74 7.93 6.90
N GLY A 106 -17.67 8.06 7.86
CA GLY A 106 -19.11 7.84 7.64
C GLY A 106 -19.54 6.37 7.66
N GLU A 107 -20.82 6.14 7.39
CA GLU A 107 -21.49 4.84 7.57
C GLU A 107 -21.41 3.89 6.36
N TYR A 108 -20.69 4.27 5.32
CA TYR A 108 -20.53 3.43 4.14
C TYR A 108 -19.69 2.19 4.42
N LEU A 109 -20.21 1.02 4.08
CA LEU A 109 -19.48 -0.25 4.18
C LEU A 109 -18.65 -0.56 2.93
N VAL A 110 -19.06 -0.03 1.78
CA VAL A 110 -18.35 -0.15 0.50
C VAL A 110 -18.36 1.20 -0.20
N GLN A 111 -17.21 1.62 -0.68
CA GLN A 111 -17.07 2.86 -1.46
C GLN A 111 -15.93 2.75 -2.47
N GLN A 112 -16.07 3.48 -3.58
CA GLN A 112 -14.96 3.66 -4.50
C GLN A 112 -13.90 4.54 -3.84
N GLY A 113 -12.68 4.04 -3.73
CA GLY A 113 -11.54 4.74 -3.12
C GLY A 113 -10.56 5.29 -4.13
N TYR A 114 -10.64 4.87 -5.40
CA TYR A 114 -9.74 5.30 -6.46
C TYR A 114 -10.43 5.24 -7.83
N LYS A 115 -10.14 6.22 -8.71
CA LYS A 115 -10.57 6.20 -10.11
C LYS A 115 -9.35 5.97 -11.00
N PHE A 116 -9.32 4.87 -11.73
CA PHE A 116 -8.20 4.58 -12.63
C PHE A 116 -8.20 5.51 -13.85
N LYS A 117 -7.02 5.99 -14.21
CA LYS A 117 -6.77 6.78 -15.42
C LYS A 117 -6.53 5.89 -16.63
N TYR A 118 -5.92 4.73 -16.42
CA TYR A 118 -5.53 3.81 -17.46
C TYR A 118 -6.31 2.50 -17.34
N GLU A 119 -6.65 1.91 -18.49
CA GLU A 119 -7.21 0.55 -18.56
C GLU A 119 -6.21 -0.47 -18.00
N ASN A 120 -6.72 -1.51 -17.36
CA ASN A 120 -5.94 -2.60 -16.79
C ASN A 120 -4.89 -2.13 -15.76
N ASP A 121 -5.11 -0.99 -15.13
CA ASP A 121 -4.32 -0.55 -13.97
C ASP A 121 -4.89 -1.14 -12.68
N GLU A 122 -4.05 -1.27 -11.66
CA GLU A 122 -4.40 -1.83 -10.37
C GLU A 122 -3.71 -1.06 -9.24
N ILE A 123 -4.36 -1.00 -8.08
CA ILE A 123 -3.70 -0.56 -6.85
C ILE A 123 -2.73 -1.66 -6.42
N ILE A 124 -1.47 -1.31 -6.17
CA ILE A 124 -0.43 -2.24 -5.69
C ILE A 124 -0.05 -1.99 -4.24
N ALA A 125 -0.27 -0.80 -3.73
CA ALA A 125 -0.02 -0.44 -2.35
C ALA A 125 -0.91 0.72 -1.90
N VAL A 126 -1.32 0.70 -0.64
CA VAL A 126 -1.90 1.84 0.06
C VAL A 126 -1.10 2.06 1.34
N ARG A 127 -0.61 3.27 1.58
CA ARG A 127 0.17 3.60 2.77
C ARG A 127 -0.52 4.71 3.54
N MET A 128 -0.61 4.53 4.84
CA MET A 128 -1.11 5.55 5.75
C MET A 128 0.08 6.20 6.46
N ALA A 129 0.15 7.52 6.40
CA ALA A 129 1.17 8.32 7.04
C ALA A 129 0.56 9.55 7.72
N ASP A 130 1.28 10.16 8.64
CA ASP A 130 0.92 11.46 9.16
C ASP A 130 1.01 12.53 8.06
N ASP A 131 0.25 13.63 8.19
CA ASP A 131 0.33 14.74 7.21
C ASP A 131 1.54 15.63 7.53
N VAL A 132 2.71 15.01 7.50
CA VAL A 132 4.01 15.64 7.70
C VAL A 132 4.90 15.43 6.49
N LEU A 133 5.98 16.19 6.41
CA LEU A 133 6.96 16.03 5.33
C LEU A 133 7.54 14.62 5.33
N SER A 134 7.38 13.94 4.19
CA SER A 134 7.75 12.54 4.03
C SER A 134 8.40 12.32 2.67
N ASP A 135 9.22 11.29 2.55
CA ASP A 135 9.73 10.77 1.29
C ASP A 135 8.79 9.69 0.74
N VAL A 136 8.37 9.87 -0.50
CA VAL A 136 7.61 8.88 -1.26
C VAL A 136 8.58 8.09 -2.13
N ILE A 137 8.55 6.75 -2.00
CA ILE A 137 9.43 5.84 -2.72
C ILE A 137 8.57 4.90 -3.56
N ILE A 138 8.91 4.75 -4.86
CA ILE A 138 8.26 3.83 -5.78
C ILE A 138 9.34 2.95 -6.41
N VAL A 139 9.14 1.64 -6.39
CA VAL A 139 10.06 0.63 -6.95
C VAL A 139 9.36 -0.14 -8.06
N THR A 140 10.08 -0.39 -9.17
CA THR A 140 9.55 -1.12 -10.33
C THR A 140 10.14 -2.53 -10.43
N LYS A 141 9.48 -3.41 -11.17
CA LYS A 141 9.95 -4.76 -11.48
C LYS A 141 11.29 -4.75 -12.22
N GLY A 142 11.50 -3.76 -13.09
CA GLY A 142 12.72 -3.58 -13.85
C GLY A 142 13.89 -3.00 -13.04
N GLY A 143 13.79 -2.91 -11.72
CA GLY A 143 14.89 -2.47 -10.86
C GLY A 143 15.13 -0.96 -10.83
N MET A 144 14.12 -0.17 -11.19
CA MET A 144 14.15 1.28 -11.05
C MET A 144 13.50 1.69 -9.73
N ALA A 145 13.99 2.78 -9.13
CA ALA A 145 13.31 3.45 -8.04
C ALA A 145 13.34 4.96 -8.21
N ILE A 146 12.27 5.59 -7.77
CA ILE A 146 12.20 7.05 -7.63
C ILE A 146 11.87 7.40 -6.17
N LYS A 147 12.53 8.43 -5.66
CA LYS A 147 12.23 9.04 -4.36
C LYS A 147 11.94 10.51 -4.55
N PHE A 148 10.84 11.01 -4.03
CA PHE A 148 10.44 12.41 -4.11
C PHE A 148 9.68 12.86 -2.86
N SER A 149 9.65 14.17 -2.59
CA SER A 149 8.93 14.75 -1.46
C SER A 149 7.41 14.54 -1.57
N SER A 150 6.77 14.21 -0.46
CA SER A 150 5.30 14.13 -0.34
C SER A 150 4.59 15.43 -0.69
N GLU A 151 5.27 16.58 -0.62
CA GLU A 151 4.76 17.89 -1.07
C GLU A 151 4.51 17.96 -2.58
N ASN A 152 5.16 17.09 -3.36
CA ASN A 152 4.90 17.00 -4.79
C ASN A 152 3.56 16.34 -5.13
N VAL A 153 2.85 15.82 -4.15
CA VAL A 153 1.52 15.20 -4.32
C VAL A 153 0.49 16.00 -3.52
N ASN A 154 -0.28 16.83 -4.20
CA ASN A 154 -1.37 17.54 -3.56
C ASN A 154 -2.43 16.58 -3.03
N SER A 155 -3.05 16.91 -1.90
CA SER A 155 -4.21 16.18 -1.40
C SER A 155 -5.38 16.27 -2.39
N MET A 156 -6.04 15.16 -2.62
CA MET A 156 -7.14 15.03 -3.58
C MET A 156 -8.31 14.31 -2.93
N GLY A 157 -9.49 14.54 -3.46
CA GLY A 157 -10.70 13.84 -3.02
C GLY A 157 -10.64 12.33 -3.31
N ARG A 158 -11.48 11.58 -2.65
CA ARG A 158 -11.53 10.12 -2.66
C ARG A 158 -11.58 9.52 -4.08
N ILE A 159 -12.38 10.10 -4.99
CA ILE A 159 -12.61 9.59 -6.36
C ILE A 159 -11.68 10.25 -7.39
N ALA A 160 -10.45 10.55 -7.02
CA ALA A 160 -9.45 11.09 -7.95
C ALA A 160 -8.56 9.98 -8.51
N SER A 161 -7.94 10.24 -9.68
CA SER A 161 -7.01 9.32 -10.34
C SER A 161 -5.55 9.53 -9.94
N GLY A 162 -5.27 10.54 -9.11
CA GLY A 162 -3.90 10.86 -8.75
C GLY A 162 -3.11 11.53 -9.88
N VAL A 163 -1.81 11.50 -9.70
CA VAL A 163 -0.81 12.08 -10.61
C VAL A 163 0.27 11.06 -10.91
N THR A 164 1.05 11.27 -11.97
CA THR A 164 2.18 10.38 -12.27
C THR A 164 3.22 10.46 -11.17
N GLY A 165 3.54 9.34 -10.54
CA GLY A 165 4.60 9.20 -9.54
C GLY A 165 5.94 8.91 -10.21
N ILE A 166 5.96 7.89 -11.07
CA ILE A 166 7.13 7.46 -11.84
C ILE A 166 6.77 7.32 -13.32
N SER A 167 7.68 7.72 -14.22
CA SER A 167 7.57 7.47 -15.65
C SER A 167 8.19 6.11 -15.97
N LEU A 168 7.35 5.12 -16.23
CA LEU A 168 7.78 3.75 -16.51
C LEU A 168 8.43 3.61 -17.89
N ARG A 169 9.34 2.66 -18.00
CA ARG A 169 9.83 2.15 -19.29
C ARG A 169 8.79 1.22 -19.91
N ASP A 170 8.89 0.99 -21.19
CA ASP A 170 8.00 0.05 -21.90
C ASP A 170 8.12 -1.36 -21.27
N GLY A 171 6.98 -1.93 -20.91
CA GLY A 171 6.88 -3.25 -20.28
C GLY A 171 7.22 -3.29 -18.80
N ASP A 172 7.64 -2.18 -18.17
CA ASP A 172 7.90 -2.12 -16.72
C ASP A 172 6.62 -1.79 -15.94
N GLU A 173 6.59 -2.20 -14.68
CA GLU A 173 5.47 -2.02 -13.77
C GLU A 173 5.96 -1.68 -12.37
N VAL A 174 5.18 -0.90 -11.63
CA VAL A 174 5.43 -0.71 -10.20
C VAL A 174 5.11 -2.00 -9.44
N ILE A 175 6.02 -2.41 -8.57
CA ILE A 175 5.83 -3.59 -7.73
C ILE A 175 5.61 -3.25 -6.27
N SER A 176 6.21 -2.18 -5.79
CA SER A 176 6.07 -1.74 -4.40
C SER A 176 6.26 -0.25 -4.26
N ALA A 177 5.69 0.30 -3.21
CA ALA A 177 5.86 1.70 -2.83
C ALA A 177 5.71 1.88 -1.33
N ASP A 178 6.36 2.91 -0.80
CA ASP A 178 6.24 3.28 0.60
C ASP A 178 6.29 4.79 0.80
N VAL A 179 5.91 5.23 2.00
CA VAL A 179 5.98 6.61 2.45
C VAL A 179 6.70 6.61 3.79
N LYS A 180 7.82 7.30 3.85
CA LYS A 180 8.66 7.40 5.05
C LYS A 180 8.68 8.83 5.55
N GLU A 181 8.28 9.03 6.79
CA GLU A 181 8.40 10.32 7.45
C GLU A 181 9.87 10.72 7.54
N ASN A 182 10.15 12.01 7.30
CA ASN A 182 11.51 12.51 7.40
C ASN A 182 11.88 12.65 8.88
N HIS A 183 12.93 11.97 9.29
CA HIS A 183 13.51 12.07 10.61
C HIS A 183 14.76 12.95 10.59
N GLU A 184 14.94 13.77 11.63
CA GLU A 184 16.19 14.54 11.84
C GLU A 184 17.33 13.64 12.39
N ASP A 185 16.97 12.47 12.94
CA ASP A 185 17.93 11.55 13.53
C ASP A 185 18.68 10.76 12.46
N LEU A 186 19.97 11.06 12.33
CA LEU A 186 20.86 10.42 11.36
C LEU A 186 21.02 8.90 11.57
N GLU A 187 20.83 8.39 12.81
CA GLU A 187 20.88 6.95 13.07
C GLU A 187 19.66 6.25 12.45
N VAL A 188 18.48 6.86 12.55
CA VAL A 188 17.25 6.33 11.94
C VAL A 188 17.38 6.33 10.41
N ILE A 189 17.79 7.45 9.83
CA ILE A 189 17.95 7.63 8.37
C ILE A 189 18.98 6.64 7.81
N ASN A 190 20.09 6.39 8.49
CA ASN A 190 21.14 5.51 8.02
C ASN A 190 20.81 4.01 8.12
N ASN A 191 19.82 3.65 8.93
CA ASN A 191 19.39 2.27 9.13
C ASN A 191 18.19 1.85 8.27
N ASP A 192 17.60 2.78 7.51
CA ASP A 192 16.53 2.47 6.56
C ASP A 192 17.09 1.71 5.35
N ILE A 193 16.94 0.39 5.39
CA ILE A 193 17.41 -0.53 4.35
C ILE A 193 16.22 -1.06 3.57
N ILE A 194 16.32 -0.99 2.25
CA ILE A 194 15.37 -1.61 1.33
C ILE A 194 15.97 -2.93 0.85
N THR A 195 15.27 -4.02 1.08
CA THR A 195 15.64 -5.35 0.58
C THR A 195 14.87 -5.66 -0.70
N LEU A 196 15.59 -5.97 -1.75
CA LEU A 196 15.07 -6.36 -3.06
C LEU A 196 15.33 -7.85 -3.29
N ILE A 197 14.35 -8.58 -3.76
CA ILE A 197 14.46 -9.99 -4.12
C ILE A 197 13.96 -10.18 -5.54
N SER A 198 14.80 -10.75 -6.41
CA SER A 198 14.44 -11.08 -7.77
C SER A 198 13.75 -12.44 -7.88
N LYS A 199 13.13 -12.71 -9.02
CA LYS A 199 12.53 -14.00 -9.35
C LYS A 199 13.55 -15.16 -9.31
N ASN A 200 14.81 -14.88 -9.67
CA ASN A 200 15.91 -15.82 -9.59
C ASN A 200 16.50 -15.93 -8.16
N LYS A 201 15.85 -15.28 -7.17
CA LYS A 201 16.25 -15.28 -5.75
C LYS A 201 17.54 -14.50 -5.44
N GLU A 202 17.96 -13.64 -6.33
CA GLU A 202 19.00 -12.68 -6.00
C GLU A 202 18.47 -11.70 -4.95
N LYS A 203 19.25 -11.49 -3.90
CA LYS A 203 18.96 -10.54 -2.84
C LYS A 203 19.90 -9.36 -2.92
N LYS A 204 19.37 -8.15 -2.89
CA LYS A 204 20.14 -6.91 -2.78
C LYS A 204 19.58 -6.05 -1.68
N GLU A 205 20.44 -5.52 -0.84
CA GLU A 205 20.13 -4.53 0.17
C GLU A 205 20.72 -3.19 -0.25
N ILE A 206 19.90 -2.14 -0.16
CA ILE A 206 20.31 -0.76 -0.45
C ILE A 206 19.84 0.13 0.69
N LYS A 207 20.58 1.18 0.96
CA LYS A 207 20.13 2.22 1.90
C LYS A 207 19.17 3.16 1.19
N MET A 208 18.13 3.60 1.89
CA MET A 208 17.21 4.59 1.34
C MET A 208 17.92 5.90 0.97
N THR A 209 19.00 6.23 1.66
CA THR A 209 19.86 7.39 1.36
C THR A 209 20.57 7.29 0.00
N ASP A 210 20.76 6.08 -0.54
CA ASP A 210 21.40 5.88 -1.85
C ASP A 210 20.44 6.23 -3.00
N ILE A 211 19.14 6.28 -2.74
CA ILE A 211 18.14 6.73 -3.72
C ILE A 211 18.06 8.26 -3.67
N LYS A 212 18.57 8.91 -4.70
CA LYS A 212 18.57 10.38 -4.79
C LYS A 212 17.14 10.93 -4.83
N LEU A 213 16.91 12.01 -4.09
CA LEU A 213 15.68 12.77 -4.18
C LEU A 213 15.56 13.39 -5.59
N GLN A 214 14.41 13.24 -6.22
CA GLN A 214 14.10 13.71 -7.56
C GLN A 214 12.74 14.42 -7.57
N ASN A 215 12.41 15.05 -8.67
CA ASN A 215 11.05 15.49 -8.91
C ASN A 215 10.18 14.30 -9.28
N ARG A 216 8.91 14.33 -8.85
CA ARG A 216 7.88 13.36 -9.25
C ARG A 216 7.80 13.26 -10.79
N ALA A 217 7.33 12.13 -11.28
CA ALA A 217 7.20 11.81 -12.71
C ALA A 217 8.51 11.66 -13.49
N GLY A 218 9.66 11.63 -12.81
CA GLY A 218 10.93 11.21 -13.39
C GLY A 218 10.98 9.71 -13.65
N ARG A 219 12.04 9.25 -14.33
CA ARG A 219 12.27 7.82 -14.60
C ARG A 219 12.87 7.06 -13.41
N GLY A 220 13.32 7.79 -12.38
CA GLY A 220 14.03 7.21 -11.26
C GLY A 220 15.48 6.85 -11.59
N SER A 221 16.08 6.07 -10.69
CA SER A 221 17.46 5.56 -10.80
C SER A 221 17.45 4.04 -10.74
N ILE A 222 18.45 3.41 -11.35
CA ILE A 222 18.64 1.95 -11.26
C ILE A 222 19.12 1.62 -9.86
N ILE A 223 18.37 0.77 -9.17
CA ILE A 223 18.71 0.27 -7.84
C ILE A 223 19.14 -1.21 -7.86
N MET A 224 18.70 -1.96 -8.85
CA MET A 224 19.12 -3.33 -9.10
C MET A 224 19.15 -3.59 -10.60
N VAL A 225 20.24 -4.16 -11.09
CA VAL A 225 20.31 -4.67 -12.46
C VAL A 225 19.91 -6.14 -12.40
N THR A 226 18.85 -6.49 -13.12
CA THR A 226 18.38 -7.88 -13.25
C THR A 226 18.92 -8.48 -14.54
N GLU A 227 19.13 -9.80 -14.55
CA GLU A 227 19.49 -10.55 -15.76
C GLU A 227 18.32 -10.56 -16.77
N LEU A 228 18.61 -11.01 -17.99
CA LEU A 228 17.57 -11.19 -19.01
C LEU A 228 16.49 -12.17 -18.51
N ASN A 229 15.23 -11.76 -18.58
CA ASN A 229 14.04 -12.47 -18.07
C ASN A 229 13.97 -12.60 -16.53
N ASP A 230 14.77 -11.86 -15.78
CA ASP A 230 14.62 -11.71 -14.35
C ASP A 230 13.91 -10.39 -14.01
N GLU A 231 13.22 -10.36 -12.89
CA GLU A 231 12.48 -9.18 -12.43
C GLU A 231 12.47 -9.16 -10.89
N ILE A 232 12.33 -7.99 -10.30
CA ILE A 232 12.10 -7.87 -8.85
C ILE A 232 10.68 -8.37 -8.56
N VAL A 233 10.56 -9.27 -7.59
CA VAL A 233 9.28 -9.88 -7.19
C VAL A 233 8.89 -9.54 -5.75
N GLU A 234 9.83 -9.07 -4.93
CA GLU A 234 9.58 -8.69 -3.55
C GLU A 234 10.45 -7.50 -3.15
N VAL A 235 9.83 -6.56 -2.44
CA VAL A 235 10.49 -5.38 -1.87
C VAL A 235 10.05 -5.24 -0.42
N ASN A 236 11.02 -5.20 0.50
CA ASN A 236 10.79 -4.95 1.92
C ASN A 236 11.48 -3.63 2.30
N PHE A 237 10.67 -2.68 2.81
CA PHE A 237 11.10 -1.36 3.29
C PHE A 237 11.41 -1.38 4.79
#